data_9a4b6c43292a2a45b4cf50284299f465
#
_entry.id   9a4b6c43292a2a45b4cf50284299f465
#
_cell.length_a   1.000
_cell.length_b   1.000
_cell.length_c   1.000
_cell.angle_alpha   90.00
_cell.angle_beta   90.00
_cell.angle_gamma   90.00
#
_symmetry.space_group_name_H-M   'P 1'
#
loop_
_entity.id
_entity.type
_entity.pdbx_description
1 polymer ?
#
loop_
_entity_poly.entity_id
_entity_poly.type
_entity_poly.pdbx_seq_one_letter_code
_entity_poly.pdbx_strand_id
1 'polypeptide(L)'
;MMRKCGDKILSGLLACFVGSAYFLIEVVWKTIQGHPEGISWTMLVLALLLGLVLERMGAELPWACPIWMQAILSGLAVTAAEFLVGCIVNLWLGWGVWDYSHMPGNILGQICPQFTVLWCLAAGPVIVVLDWLRYAVRGGERPQYIWRLKKWKARR
;
A
#
# COMPACT_ATOMS: atom_id res chain seq x y z
N MET A 1 -19.52 10.22 7.24
CA MET A 1 -19.09 9.59 8.48
C MET A 1 -17.65 9.22 8.29
N MET A 2 -16.76 9.81 9.07
CA MET A 2 -15.30 9.59 8.96
C MET A 2 -14.93 8.32 9.70
N ARG A 3 -14.08 7.50 9.11
CA ARG A 3 -13.40 6.43 9.84
C ARG A 3 -12.63 7.07 10.99
N LYS A 4 -12.93 6.71 12.22
CA LYS A 4 -12.16 7.21 13.34
C LYS A 4 -10.77 6.59 13.29
N CYS A 5 -9.76 7.45 13.30
CA CYS A 5 -8.37 7.04 13.51
C CYS A 5 -8.33 6.13 14.74
N GLY A 6 -7.99 4.88 14.52
CA GLY A 6 -7.84 3.92 15.58
C GLY A 6 -6.66 4.29 16.48
N ASP A 7 -6.51 3.56 17.57
CA ASP A 7 -5.35 3.56 18.42
C ASP A 7 -4.07 3.42 17.58
N LYS A 8 -3.12 4.31 17.83
CA LYS A 8 -1.84 4.34 17.10
C LYS A 8 -1.07 3.00 17.18
N ILE A 9 -1.24 2.28 18.29
CA ILE A 9 -0.62 0.97 18.48
C ILE A 9 -1.23 -0.04 17.52
N LEU A 10 -2.56 -0.13 17.44
CA LEU A 10 -3.20 -1.05 16.50
C LEU A 10 -2.87 -0.71 15.05
N SER A 11 -2.87 0.58 14.68
CA SER A 11 -2.44 1.03 13.36
C SER A 11 -1.01 0.57 13.04
N GLY A 12 -0.09 0.72 13.99
CA GLY A 12 1.28 0.25 13.84
C GLY A 12 1.37 -1.26 13.66
N LEU A 13 0.62 -2.04 14.45
CA LEU A 13 0.59 -3.50 14.32
C LEU A 13 0.00 -3.96 12.98
N LEU A 14 -1.07 -3.32 12.52
CA LEU A 14 -1.67 -3.62 11.21
C LEU A 14 -0.74 -3.26 10.06
N ALA A 15 -0.04 -2.14 10.14
CA ALA A 15 0.97 -1.75 9.16
C ALA A 15 2.13 -2.76 9.12
N CYS A 16 2.64 -3.18 10.27
CA CYS A 16 3.65 -4.22 10.37
C CYS A 16 3.16 -5.55 9.80
N PHE A 17 1.93 -5.95 10.08
CA PHE A 17 1.33 -7.17 9.53
C PHE A 17 1.32 -7.15 8.00
N VAL A 18 0.79 -6.08 7.39
CA VAL A 18 0.73 -5.97 5.92
C VAL A 18 2.14 -5.88 5.32
N GLY A 19 3.02 -5.07 5.88
CA GLY A 19 4.39 -4.94 5.40
C GLY A 19 5.16 -6.26 5.48
N SER A 20 5.02 -7.00 6.58
CA SER A 20 5.65 -8.33 6.71
C SER A 20 5.05 -9.34 5.74
N ALA A 21 3.74 -9.35 5.54
CA ALA A 21 3.08 -10.22 4.57
C ALA A 21 3.58 -9.93 3.14
N TYR A 22 3.67 -8.65 2.76
CA TYR A 22 4.23 -8.26 1.46
C TYR A 22 5.69 -8.71 1.32
N PHE A 23 6.53 -8.49 2.33
CA PHE A 23 7.93 -8.92 2.30
C PHE A 23 8.07 -10.44 2.15
N LEU A 24 7.24 -11.22 2.83
CA LEU A 24 7.24 -12.68 2.68
C LEU A 24 6.86 -13.11 1.26
N ILE A 25 5.88 -12.44 0.63
CA ILE A 25 5.53 -12.69 -0.77
C ILE A 25 6.72 -12.38 -1.69
N GLU A 26 7.42 -11.29 -1.46
CA GLU A 26 8.62 -10.90 -2.21
C GLU A 26 9.75 -11.93 -2.05
N VAL A 27 10.00 -12.40 -0.84
CA VAL A 27 10.97 -13.46 -0.54
C VAL A 27 10.63 -14.73 -1.32
N VAL A 28 9.38 -15.19 -1.23
CA VAL A 28 8.92 -16.39 -1.95
C VAL A 28 9.06 -16.21 -3.46
N TRP A 29 8.65 -15.07 -3.98
CA TRP A 29 8.72 -14.75 -5.41
C TRP A 29 10.15 -14.79 -5.93
N LYS A 30 11.08 -14.09 -5.29
CA LYS A 30 12.51 -14.06 -5.68
C LYS A 30 13.17 -15.44 -5.54
N THR A 31 12.82 -16.20 -4.52
CA THR A 31 13.32 -17.56 -4.34
C THR A 31 12.86 -18.49 -5.47
N ILE A 32 11.58 -18.41 -5.87
CA ILE A 32 11.03 -19.20 -6.99
C ILE A 32 11.69 -18.81 -8.32
N GLN A 33 11.99 -17.52 -8.51
CA GLN A 33 12.67 -17.03 -9.72
C GLN A 33 14.18 -17.35 -9.75
N GLY A 34 14.74 -17.90 -8.69
CA GLY A 34 16.16 -18.23 -8.61
C GLY A 34 17.07 -17.05 -8.33
N HIS A 35 16.53 -15.94 -7.80
CA HIS A 35 17.27 -14.71 -7.47
C HIS A 35 17.22 -14.36 -5.98
N PRO A 36 17.56 -15.30 -5.05
CA PRO A 36 17.51 -15.05 -3.61
C PRO A 36 18.51 -13.96 -3.18
N GLU A 37 19.57 -13.72 -3.94
CA GLU A 37 20.55 -12.66 -3.70
C GLU A 37 19.94 -11.25 -3.75
N GLY A 38 18.81 -11.08 -4.43
CA GLY A 38 18.05 -9.83 -4.48
C GLY A 38 17.21 -9.55 -3.24
N ILE A 39 17.20 -10.46 -2.23
CA ILE A 39 16.47 -10.25 -0.98
C ILE A 39 17.34 -9.41 -0.05
N SER A 40 16.83 -8.23 0.33
CA SER A 40 17.56 -7.28 1.16
C SER A 40 16.73 -6.82 2.35
N TRP A 41 17.38 -6.53 3.48
CA TRP A 41 16.72 -5.93 4.64
C TRP A 41 16.07 -4.57 4.31
N THR A 42 16.59 -3.85 3.31
CA THR A 42 16.00 -2.60 2.82
C THR A 42 14.61 -2.81 2.24
N MET A 43 14.37 -3.98 1.61
CA MET A 43 13.05 -4.36 1.11
C MET A 43 12.06 -4.58 2.27
N LEU A 44 12.52 -5.11 3.40
CA LEU A 44 11.68 -5.22 4.60
C LEU A 44 11.30 -3.84 5.13
N VAL A 45 12.25 -2.90 5.22
CA VAL A 45 11.97 -1.53 5.67
C VAL A 45 10.99 -0.84 4.70
N LEU A 46 11.21 -0.96 3.40
CA LEU A 46 10.28 -0.45 2.40
C LEU A 46 8.88 -1.07 2.58
N ALA A 47 8.81 -2.39 2.70
CA ALA A 47 7.54 -3.10 2.90
C ALA A 47 6.76 -2.60 4.13
N LEU A 48 7.44 -2.34 5.24
CA LEU A 48 6.84 -1.79 6.46
C LEU A 48 6.34 -0.34 6.24
N LEU A 49 7.11 0.47 5.52
CA LEU A 49 6.67 1.83 5.14
C LEU A 49 5.44 1.81 4.23
N LEU A 50 5.42 0.92 3.23
CA LEU A 50 4.25 0.75 2.35
C LEU A 50 3.04 0.22 3.11
N GLY A 51 3.24 -0.70 4.04
CA GLY A 51 2.20 -1.16 4.97
C GLY A 51 1.60 -0.02 5.79
N LEU A 52 2.45 0.90 6.27
CA LEU A 52 2.00 2.11 6.98
C LEU A 52 1.20 3.05 6.08
N VAL A 53 1.65 3.26 4.83
CA VAL A 53 0.92 4.07 3.84
C VAL A 53 -0.47 3.49 3.60
N LEU A 54 -0.58 2.18 3.32
CA LEU A 54 -1.85 1.51 3.05
C LEU A 54 -2.77 1.55 4.27
N GLU A 55 -2.24 1.32 5.46
CA GLU A 55 -3.01 1.39 6.71
C GLU A 55 -3.57 2.79 6.92
N ARG A 56 -2.76 3.83 6.77
CA ARG A 56 -3.18 5.23 6.90
C ARG A 56 -4.23 5.61 5.87
N MET A 57 -4.01 5.30 4.61
CA MET A 57 -4.98 5.57 3.56
C MET A 57 -6.33 4.88 3.85
N GLY A 58 -6.30 3.60 4.25
CA GLY A 58 -7.50 2.86 4.63
C GLY A 58 -8.21 3.45 5.86
N ALA A 59 -7.46 3.92 6.87
CA ALA A 59 -8.03 4.50 8.10
C ALA A 59 -8.65 5.88 7.89
N GLU A 60 -8.09 6.70 7.00
CA GLU A 60 -8.49 8.10 6.84
C GLU A 60 -9.53 8.31 5.75
N LEU A 61 -9.57 7.45 4.73
CA LEU A 61 -10.55 7.55 3.67
C LEU A 61 -11.97 7.21 4.18
N PRO A 62 -12.97 8.05 3.88
CA PRO A 62 -14.33 7.85 4.39
C PRO A 62 -15.02 6.67 3.72
N TRP A 63 -15.94 6.00 4.43
CA TRP A 63 -16.80 4.94 3.89
C TRP A 63 -17.63 5.38 2.67
N ALA A 64 -17.87 6.70 2.52
CA ALA A 64 -18.54 7.26 1.37
C ALA A 64 -17.68 7.28 0.09
N CYS A 65 -16.38 7.03 0.22
CA CYS A 65 -15.48 6.89 -0.92
C CYS A 65 -15.61 5.46 -1.50
N PRO A 66 -15.90 5.29 -2.80
CA PRO A 66 -15.96 3.97 -3.41
C PRO A 66 -14.67 3.18 -3.23
N ILE A 67 -14.77 1.88 -3.03
CA ILE A 67 -13.60 1.02 -2.77
C ILE A 67 -12.55 1.09 -3.90
N TRP A 68 -12.99 1.15 -5.15
CA TRP A 68 -12.08 1.30 -6.29
C TRP A 68 -11.30 2.63 -6.26
N MET A 69 -11.95 3.72 -5.82
CA MET A 69 -11.27 5.02 -5.67
C MET A 69 -10.28 4.99 -4.50
N GLN A 70 -10.65 4.34 -3.38
CA GLN A 70 -9.72 4.13 -2.27
C GLN A 70 -8.51 3.32 -2.73
N ALA A 71 -8.72 2.28 -3.54
CA ALA A 71 -7.65 1.45 -4.09
C ALA A 71 -6.71 2.26 -5.00
N ILE A 72 -7.26 3.07 -5.91
CA ILE A 72 -6.46 3.94 -6.79
C ILE A 72 -5.64 4.95 -5.97
N LEU A 73 -6.29 5.68 -5.06
CA LEU A 73 -5.60 6.69 -4.24
C LEU A 73 -4.49 6.06 -3.38
N SER A 74 -4.76 4.90 -2.80
CA SER A 74 -3.77 4.18 -1.99
C SER A 74 -2.63 3.63 -2.85
N GLY A 75 -2.90 3.07 -4.02
CA GLY A 75 -1.88 2.60 -4.95
C GLY A 75 -0.99 3.73 -5.45
N LEU A 76 -1.55 4.90 -5.76
CA LEU A 76 -0.78 6.09 -6.12
C LEU A 76 0.08 6.59 -4.95
N ALA A 77 -0.43 6.54 -3.71
CA ALA A 77 0.34 6.90 -2.53
C ALA A 77 1.51 5.92 -2.29
N VAL A 78 1.30 4.62 -2.52
CA VAL A 78 2.35 3.60 -2.49
C VAL A 78 3.41 3.89 -3.56
N THR A 79 3.01 4.15 -4.81
CA THR A 79 3.92 4.49 -5.90
C THR A 79 4.74 5.75 -5.59
N ALA A 80 4.12 6.78 -5.00
CA ALA A 80 4.84 7.98 -4.59
C ALA A 80 5.87 7.69 -3.48
N ALA A 81 5.50 6.86 -2.49
CA ALA A 81 6.43 6.44 -1.44
C ALA A 81 7.58 5.61 -2.00
N GLU A 82 7.30 4.66 -2.91
CA GLU A 82 8.30 3.86 -3.61
C GLU A 82 9.27 4.74 -4.40
N PHE A 83 8.74 5.74 -5.12
CA PHE A 83 9.58 6.71 -5.85
C PHE A 83 10.52 7.48 -4.92
N LEU A 84 10.00 8.04 -3.82
CA LEU A 84 10.81 8.80 -2.87
C LEU A 84 11.90 7.94 -2.23
N VAL A 85 11.55 6.73 -1.78
CA VAL A 85 12.52 5.80 -1.21
C VAL A 85 13.55 5.37 -2.27
N GLY A 86 13.10 5.08 -3.49
CA GLY A 86 13.98 4.73 -4.61
C GLY A 86 14.98 5.83 -4.95
N CYS A 87 14.55 7.09 -4.98
CA CYS A 87 15.47 8.21 -5.17
C CYS A 87 16.54 8.27 -4.08
N ILE A 88 16.20 7.94 -2.84
CA ILE A 88 17.14 7.92 -1.73
C ILE A 88 18.07 6.70 -1.81
N VAL A 89 17.51 5.49 -1.84
CA VAL A 89 18.31 4.27 -1.68
C VAL A 89 19.05 3.86 -2.95
N ASN A 90 18.45 4.05 -4.12
CA ASN A 90 19.05 3.62 -5.39
C ASN A 90 19.85 4.73 -6.06
N LEU A 91 19.31 5.97 -6.14
CA LEU A 91 19.98 7.04 -6.86
C LEU A 91 20.99 7.79 -5.99
N TRP A 92 20.65 8.13 -4.76
CA TRP A 92 21.55 8.89 -3.89
C TRP A 92 22.56 7.99 -3.19
N LEU A 93 22.12 6.88 -2.58
CA LEU A 93 23.00 5.95 -1.84
C LEU A 93 23.65 4.90 -2.75
N GLY A 94 23.16 4.71 -3.98
CA GLY A 94 23.71 3.77 -4.95
C GLY A 94 23.53 2.29 -4.56
N TRP A 95 22.54 1.95 -3.75
CA TRP A 95 22.37 0.58 -3.25
C TRP A 95 21.80 -0.39 -4.28
N GLY A 96 21.12 0.11 -5.34
CA GLY A 96 20.61 -0.74 -6.43
C GLY A 96 19.61 -1.81 -5.94
N VAL A 97 18.75 -1.46 -5.00
CA VAL A 97 17.79 -2.41 -4.39
C VAL A 97 16.78 -2.92 -5.41
N TRP A 98 16.36 -2.05 -6.35
CA TRP A 98 15.55 -2.38 -7.53
C TRP A 98 15.85 -1.41 -8.66
N ASP A 99 15.55 -1.82 -9.88
CA ASP A 99 15.72 -1.01 -11.08
C ASP A 99 14.67 -1.37 -12.14
N TYR A 100 13.80 -0.41 -12.45
CA TYR A 100 12.79 -0.52 -13.52
C TYR A 100 13.22 0.19 -14.82
N SER A 101 14.50 0.52 -15.02
CA SER A 101 14.97 1.26 -16.20
C SER A 101 14.65 0.54 -17.51
N HIS A 102 14.55 -0.80 -17.48
CA HIS A 102 14.18 -1.65 -18.62
C HIS A 102 12.67 -1.65 -18.91
N MET A 103 11.83 -1.12 -18.00
CA MET A 103 10.37 -1.12 -18.16
C MET A 103 9.91 0.13 -18.93
N PRO A 104 8.97 -0.02 -19.89
CA PRO A 104 8.47 1.13 -20.64
C PRO A 104 7.69 2.09 -19.74
N GLY A 105 7.96 3.39 -19.93
CA GLY A 105 7.32 4.47 -19.19
C GLY A 105 7.82 4.63 -17.74
N ASN A 106 8.97 4.03 -17.40
CA ASN A 106 9.57 4.22 -16.09
C ASN A 106 9.98 5.69 -15.85
N ILE A 107 10.04 6.08 -14.60
CA ILE A 107 10.55 7.38 -14.17
C ILE A 107 11.82 7.13 -13.34
N LEU A 108 12.96 7.53 -13.89
CA LEU A 108 14.28 7.38 -13.29
C LEU A 108 14.63 5.95 -12.86
N GLY A 109 13.99 4.92 -13.46
CA GLY A 109 14.15 3.52 -13.07
C GLY A 109 13.54 3.17 -11.71
N GLN A 110 12.86 4.11 -11.02
CA GLN A 110 12.37 3.89 -9.66
C GLN A 110 10.91 3.47 -9.59
N ILE A 111 10.09 3.91 -10.53
CA ILE A 111 8.67 3.52 -10.68
C ILE A 111 8.34 3.30 -12.15
N CYS A 112 7.30 2.51 -12.43
CA CYS A 112 6.76 2.36 -13.77
C CYS A 112 5.24 2.15 -13.76
N PRO A 113 4.53 2.41 -14.88
CA PRO A 113 3.07 2.30 -14.95
C PRO A 113 2.55 0.91 -14.60
N GLN A 114 3.28 -0.14 -14.96
CA GLN A 114 2.88 -1.53 -14.73
C GLN A 114 2.79 -1.84 -13.24
N PHE A 115 3.81 -1.46 -12.46
CA PHE A 115 3.79 -1.64 -11.00
C PHE A 115 2.84 -0.67 -10.32
N THR A 116 2.67 0.56 -10.83
CA THR A 116 1.62 1.48 -10.34
C THR A 116 0.22 0.86 -10.45
N VAL A 117 -0.11 0.23 -11.59
CA VAL A 117 -1.38 -0.49 -11.75
C VAL A 117 -1.48 -1.67 -10.79
N LEU A 118 -0.40 -2.44 -10.63
CA LEU A 118 -0.35 -3.54 -9.66
C LEU A 118 -0.63 -3.06 -8.24
N TRP A 119 -0.03 -1.95 -7.81
CA TRP A 119 -0.27 -1.34 -6.50
C TRP A 119 -1.73 -0.90 -6.33
N CYS A 120 -2.33 -0.30 -7.36
CA CYS A 120 -3.75 0.07 -7.32
C CYS A 120 -4.66 -1.17 -7.18
N LEU A 121 -4.35 -2.26 -7.88
CA LEU A 121 -5.12 -3.51 -7.78
C LEU A 121 -4.93 -4.20 -6.42
N ALA A 122 -3.71 -4.23 -5.90
CA ALA A 122 -3.39 -4.85 -4.61
C ALA A 122 -3.95 -4.06 -3.42
N ALA A 123 -3.99 -2.73 -3.49
CA ALA A 123 -4.46 -1.89 -2.39
C ALA A 123 -5.92 -2.16 -2.01
N GLY A 124 -6.79 -2.49 -2.96
CA GLY A 124 -8.21 -2.77 -2.68
C GLY A 124 -8.41 -3.93 -1.69
N PRO A 125 -7.94 -5.14 -2.01
CA PRO A 125 -7.97 -6.28 -1.09
C PRO A 125 -7.29 -6.00 0.25
N VAL A 126 -6.14 -5.34 0.25
CA VAL A 126 -5.42 -4.99 1.49
C VAL A 126 -6.25 -4.07 2.38
N ILE A 127 -6.88 -3.03 1.83
CA ILE A 127 -7.79 -2.15 2.59
C ILE A 127 -8.93 -2.96 3.21
N VAL A 128 -9.54 -3.87 2.45
CA VAL A 128 -10.62 -4.73 2.96
C VAL A 128 -10.13 -5.58 4.14
N VAL A 129 -8.98 -6.23 4.01
CA VAL A 129 -8.40 -7.05 5.09
C VAL A 129 -8.11 -6.20 6.33
N LEU A 130 -7.47 -5.03 6.16
CA LEU A 130 -7.16 -4.13 7.26
C LEU A 130 -8.42 -3.64 7.99
N ASP A 131 -9.48 -3.29 7.26
CA ASP A 131 -10.74 -2.85 7.85
C ASP A 131 -11.41 -3.96 8.66
N TRP A 132 -11.41 -5.20 8.14
CA TRP A 132 -11.96 -6.35 8.85
C TRP A 132 -11.12 -6.74 10.07
N LEU A 133 -9.80 -6.70 9.99
CA LEU A 133 -8.93 -6.93 11.14
C LEU A 133 -9.15 -5.87 12.23
N ARG A 134 -9.26 -4.60 11.85
CA ARG A 134 -9.56 -3.52 12.78
C ARG A 134 -10.91 -3.72 13.47
N TYR A 135 -11.93 -4.12 12.70
CA TYR A 135 -13.24 -4.43 13.23
C TYR A 135 -13.20 -5.65 14.17
N ALA A 136 -12.51 -6.72 13.82
CA ALA A 136 -12.38 -7.92 14.63
C ALA A 136 -11.69 -7.67 15.98
N VAL A 137 -10.67 -6.80 16.00
CA VAL A 137 -9.90 -6.51 17.22
C VAL A 137 -10.62 -5.52 18.13
N ARG A 138 -11.31 -4.52 17.57
CA ARG A 138 -11.89 -3.41 18.33
C ARG A 138 -13.39 -3.35 18.35
N GLY A 139 -14.05 -4.06 17.48
CA GLY A 139 -15.47 -3.85 17.23
C GLY A 139 -15.72 -2.50 16.54
N GLY A 140 -16.83 -1.87 16.84
CA GLY A 140 -17.23 -0.59 16.24
C GLY A 140 -18.11 -0.78 15.01
N GLU A 141 -17.98 0.10 14.02
CA GLU A 141 -18.79 0.01 12.80
C GLU A 141 -18.28 -1.11 11.88
N ARG A 142 -19.19 -1.98 11.46
CA ARG A 142 -18.88 -3.03 10.49
C ARG A 142 -18.43 -2.42 9.17
N PRO A 143 -17.35 -2.94 8.55
CA PRO A 143 -16.89 -2.46 7.24
C PRO A 143 -18.02 -2.46 6.19
N GLN A 144 -18.15 -1.34 5.48
CA GLN A 144 -19.15 -1.14 4.44
C GLN A 144 -18.47 -0.55 3.22
N TYR A 145 -18.68 -1.17 2.05
CA TYR A 145 -18.06 -0.73 0.81
C TYR A 145 -19.14 -0.32 -0.20
N ILE A 146 -18.93 0.81 -0.85
CA ILE A 146 -19.76 1.27 -1.95
C ILE A 146 -18.98 1.22 -3.26
N TRP A 147 -19.68 0.88 -4.34
CA TRP A 147 -19.10 0.80 -5.69
C TRP A 147 -19.40 2.02 -6.55
N ARG A 148 -20.46 2.78 -6.21
CA ARG A 148 -20.89 3.96 -6.95
C ARG A 148 -20.76 5.20 -6.10
N LEU A 149 -20.31 6.30 -6.69
CA LEU A 149 -20.37 7.60 -6.05
C LEU A 149 -21.84 7.92 -5.76
N LYS A 150 -22.19 8.05 -4.48
CA LYS A 150 -23.49 8.62 -4.11
C LYS A 150 -23.50 10.07 -4.61
N LYS A 151 -24.47 10.42 -5.47
CA LYS A 151 -24.67 11.83 -5.84
C LYS A 151 -24.78 12.63 -4.55
N TRP A 152 -23.91 13.61 -4.39
CA TRP A 152 -23.98 14.58 -3.30
C TRP A 152 -25.32 15.29 -3.40
N LYS A 153 -26.30 14.91 -2.59
CA LYS A 153 -27.48 15.73 -2.38
C LYS A 153 -27.02 16.89 -1.51
N ALA A 154 -26.79 18.05 -2.11
CA ALA A 154 -26.68 19.28 -1.36
C ALA A 154 -27.90 19.34 -0.43
N ARG A 155 -27.70 19.34 0.87
CA ARG A 155 -28.75 19.66 1.83
C ARG A 155 -29.09 21.13 1.57
N ARG A 156 -30.27 21.34 0.98
CA ARG A 156 -30.92 22.64 1.01
C ARG A 156 -31.46 22.86 2.41
#